data_5a41cc8b2370bb28b220d2291cd0b7da
#
_entry.id   5a41cc8b2370bb28b220d2291cd0b7da
#
_cell.length_a   1.000
_cell.length_b   1.000
_cell.length_c   1.000
_cell.angle_alpha   90.00
_cell.angle_beta   90.00
_cell.angle_gamma   90.00
#
_symmetry.space_group_name_H-M   'P 1'
#
loop_
_entity.id
_entity.type
_entity.pdbx_description
1 polymer ?
#
loop_
_entity_poly.entity_id
_entity_poly.type
_entity_poly.pdbx_seq_one_letter_code
_entity_poly.pdbx_strand_id
1 'polypeptide(L)'
;KRFEFDDTKRTVADIVRMAKPLASATHVRIVRNTGTVKNTEYYAIPDADPVLLQNGDELQFTADKRNGTITVRVEGEHDSVQEYVLPDGVKLGEVIKRIQFSERSDTGSLQLFRQSVKARQRQMLQASLHSLEASALTARSGTSEEARLRKDEADLILQWVERARKIEPNGQVLIAQSKTRDELLLENGDILRVPTKDGLVLVSGEVLFPNTIAFDAKLDMEDYIRGAGGYTQSADVTKVVIAHRDGSFEDTSGGGYFGGSSAIRPGDEILVLPRVDTKARQFWKEMTQIIYQIAVSARIVANF
;
A
#
# COMPACT_ATOMS: atom_id res chain seq x y z
N LYS A 1 -25.56 10.15 24.86
CA LYS A 1 -26.72 10.44 25.78
C LYS A 1 -26.25 11.43 26.81
N ARG A 2 -27.11 12.37 27.20
CA ARG A 2 -26.87 13.31 28.30
C ARG A 2 -27.73 12.87 29.49
N PHE A 3 -27.15 12.83 30.69
CA PHE A 3 -27.83 12.50 31.91
C PHE A 3 -27.68 13.69 32.85
N GLU A 4 -28.78 14.12 33.46
CA GLU A 4 -28.84 15.16 34.48
C GLU A 4 -29.14 14.51 35.83
N PHE A 5 -28.41 14.90 36.85
CA PHE A 5 -28.54 14.31 38.18
C PHE A 5 -28.74 15.42 39.21
N ASP A 6 -29.56 15.09 40.20
CA ASP A 6 -29.63 15.88 41.43
C ASP A 6 -28.31 15.76 42.22
N ASP A 7 -28.11 16.60 43.22
CA ASP A 7 -26.88 16.77 44.03
C ASP A 7 -26.35 15.50 44.75
N THR A 8 -26.70 14.34 44.31
CA THR A 8 -26.22 13.06 44.87
C THR A 8 -24.92 12.64 44.22
N LYS A 9 -23.94 12.18 45.01
CA LYS A 9 -22.69 11.57 44.53
C LYS A 9 -23.03 10.37 43.65
N ARG A 10 -22.59 10.40 42.39
CA ARG A 10 -22.78 9.32 41.41
C ARG A 10 -21.46 8.65 41.11
N THR A 11 -21.52 7.36 40.93
CA THR A 11 -20.37 6.56 40.52
C THR A 11 -20.48 6.15 39.06
N VAL A 12 -19.39 5.66 38.48
CA VAL A 12 -19.40 5.09 37.13
C VAL A 12 -20.36 3.91 37.05
N ALA A 13 -20.48 3.08 38.10
CA ALA A 13 -21.45 1.97 38.14
C ALA A 13 -22.88 2.44 37.94
N ASP A 14 -23.27 3.60 38.51
CA ASP A 14 -24.61 4.16 38.32
C ASP A 14 -24.86 4.52 36.86
N ILE A 15 -23.84 5.12 36.19
CA ILE A 15 -23.94 5.49 34.77
C ILE A 15 -23.98 4.25 33.89
N VAL A 16 -23.18 3.21 34.17
CA VAL A 16 -23.20 1.94 33.42
C VAL A 16 -24.58 1.33 33.41
N ARG A 17 -25.24 1.31 34.58
CA ARG A 17 -26.64 0.79 34.71
C ARG A 17 -27.63 1.58 33.86
N MET A 18 -27.50 2.90 33.81
CA MET A 18 -28.43 3.77 33.08
C MET A 18 -28.10 3.86 31.57
N ALA A 19 -26.85 3.97 31.23
CA ALA A 19 -26.39 4.11 29.83
C ALA A 19 -26.54 2.82 29.05
N LYS A 20 -26.43 1.66 29.72
CA LYS A 20 -26.46 0.32 29.16
C LYS A 20 -25.49 0.24 27.95
N PRO A 21 -24.18 0.33 28.20
CA PRO A 21 -23.20 0.23 27.12
C PRO A 21 -23.35 -1.10 26.38
N LEU A 22 -22.86 -1.15 25.15
CA LEU A 22 -22.86 -2.38 24.38
C LEU A 22 -22.08 -3.47 25.12
N ALA A 23 -22.47 -4.72 24.96
CA ALA A 23 -21.79 -5.87 25.59
C ALA A 23 -20.31 -5.99 25.17
N SER A 24 -19.93 -5.40 24.04
CA SER A 24 -18.56 -5.30 23.56
C SER A 24 -17.71 -4.25 24.28
N ALA A 25 -18.32 -3.33 25.04
CA ALA A 25 -17.58 -2.32 25.79
C ALA A 25 -16.91 -2.95 27.00
N THR A 26 -15.60 -2.83 27.11
CA THR A 26 -14.78 -3.38 28.19
C THR A 26 -14.17 -2.31 29.07
N HIS A 27 -14.05 -1.09 28.59
CA HIS A 27 -13.40 0.03 29.24
C HIS A 27 -14.25 1.30 29.20
N VAL A 28 -13.97 2.21 30.11
CA VAL A 28 -14.54 3.54 30.16
C VAL A 28 -13.44 4.60 30.23
N ARG A 29 -13.53 5.60 29.34
CA ARG A 29 -12.74 6.82 29.40
C ARG A 29 -13.57 7.89 30.07
N ILE A 30 -13.01 8.52 31.08
CA ILE A 30 -13.63 9.62 31.81
C ILE A 30 -12.85 10.89 31.50
N VAL A 31 -13.46 11.82 30.79
CA VAL A 31 -12.88 13.15 30.56
C VAL A 31 -13.44 14.07 31.64
N ARG A 32 -12.57 14.49 32.56
CA ARG A 32 -12.94 15.34 33.70
C ARG A 32 -13.19 16.77 33.26
N ASN A 33 -14.27 17.33 33.78
CA ASN A 33 -14.53 18.77 33.58
C ASN A 33 -13.77 19.62 34.61
N THR A 34 -12.47 19.78 34.40
CA THR A 34 -11.58 20.52 35.32
C THR A 34 -11.32 21.96 34.87
N GLY A 35 -12.17 22.55 34.02
CA GLY A 35 -12.01 23.89 33.50
C GLY A 35 -11.06 23.99 32.33
N THR A 36 -9.90 24.66 32.49
CA THR A 36 -8.97 24.93 31.39
C THR A 36 -8.13 23.72 30.95
N VAL A 37 -7.94 22.72 31.81
CA VAL A 37 -7.17 21.51 31.52
C VAL A 37 -8.07 20.30 31.58
N LYS A 38 -8.25 19.62 30.44
CA LYS A 38 -8.97 18.36 30.40
C LYS A 38 -8.08 17.24 30.93
N ASN A 39 -8.47 16.67 32.06
CA ASN A 39 -7.85 15.46 32.58
C ASN A 39 -8.64 14.23 32.07
N THR A 40 -7.95 13.21 31.60
CA THR A 40 -8.56 11.98 31.09
C THR A 40 -8.11 10.79 31.92
N GLU A 41 -9.06 10.10 32.50
CA GLU A 41 -8.85 8.85 33.23
C GLU A 41 -9.37 7.67 32.40
N TYR A 42 -8.75 6.51 32.52
CA TYR A 42 -9.09 5.33 31.74
C TYR A 42 -9.07 4.08 32.61
N TYR A 43 -10.18 3.34 32.65
CA TYR A 43 -10.35 2.19 33.49
C TYR A 43 -11.04 1.04 32.77
N ALA A 44 -10.76 -0.20 33.13
CA ALA A 44 -11.66 -1.30 32.85
C ALA A 44 -13.01 -1.04 33.56
N ILE A 45 -14.14 -1.37 32.95
CA ILE A 45 -15.47 -1.08 33.52
C ILE A 45 -15.61 -1.60 34.96
N PRO A 46 -15.21 -2.85 35.30
CA PRO A 46 -15.29 -3.35 36.68
C PRO A 46 -14.45 -2.55 37.68
N ASP A 47 -13.29 -2.04 37.25
CA ASP A 47 -12.38 -1.26 38.10
C ASP A 47 -12.84 0.18 38.27
N ALA A 48 -13.66 0.67 37.33
CA ALA A 48 -14.22 2.01 37.36
C ALA A 48 -15.44 2.14 38.28
N ASP A 49 -16.06 1.05 38.69
CA ASP A 49 -17.30 1.04 39.45
C ASP A 49 -17.33 2.01 40.65
N PRO A 50 -16.28 2.10 41.50
CA PRO A 50 -16.26 3.01 42.65
C PRO A 50 -15.90 4.46 42.28
N VAL A 51 -15.54 4.77 41.06
CA VAL A 51 -15.05 6.09 40.65
C VAL A 51 -16.21 7.10 40.73
N LEU A 52 -16.02 8.15 41.52
CA LEU A 52 -16.96 9.25 41.65
C LEU A 52 -16.89 10.20 40.44
N LEU A 53 -18.06 10.59 39.97
CA LEU A 53 -18.23 11.51 38.85
C LEU A 53 -18.57 12.91 39.36
N GLN A 54 -18.13 13.90 38.59
CA GLN A 54 -18.38 15.33 38.80
C GLN A 54 -19.34 15.86 37.71
N ASN A 55 -19.95 16.99 38.00
CA ASN A 55 -20.81 17.65 37.01
C ASN A 55 -19.99 18.09 35.79
N GLY A 56 -20.47 17.70 34.61
CA GLY A 56 -19.81 17.99 33.36
C GLY A 56 -18.72 16.98 32.95
N ASP A 57 -18.52 15.90 33.71
CA ASP A 57 -17.66 14.78 33.26
C ASP A 57 -18.31 14.08 32.06
N GLU A 58 -17.47 13.71 31.07
CA GLU A 58 -17.89 12.97 29.90
C GLU A 58 -17.35 11.53 29.96
N LEU A 59 -18.28 10.55 29.84
CA LEU A 59 -17.92 9.14 29.82
C LEU A 59 -18.05 8.56 28.42
N GLN A 60 -16.99 7.95 27.94
CA GLN A 60 -16.97 7.23 26.70
C GLN A 60 -16.71 5.74 26.97
N PHE A 61 -17.71 4.90 26.66
CA PHE A 61 -17.55 3.44 26.74
C PHE A 61 -16.92 2.93 25.46
N THR A 62 -15.83 2.19 25.58
CA THR A 62 -15.03 1.68 24.45
C THR A 62 -14.91 0.17 24.50
N ALA A 63 -14.90 -0.46 23.34
CA ALA A 63 -14.41 -1.82 23.19
C ALA A 63 -12.89 -1.74 23.13
N ASP A 64 -12.23 -1.88 24.28
CA ASP A 64 -10.78 -1.96 24.24
C ASP A 64 -10.36 -3.32 23.68
N LYS A 65 -9.36 -3.30 22.77
CA LYS A 65 -8.74 -4.55 22.39
C LYS A 65 -8.12 -5.15 23.63
N ARG A 66 -8.36 -6.43 23.86
CA ARG A 66 -7.58 -7.16 24.86
C ARG A 66 -6.13 -6.82 24.59
N ASN A 67 -5.45 -6.23 25.58
CA ASN A 67 -4.02 -5.96 25.47
C ASN A 67 -3.34 -7.22 24.93
N GLY A 68 -2.69 -7.11 23.77
CA GLY A 68 -1.96 -8.21 23.18
C GLY A 68 -2.66 -9.03 22.10
N THR A 69 -3.71 -8.54 21.44
CA THR A 69 -4.25 -9.20 20.24
C THR A 69 -4.24 -8.29 19.01
N ILE A 70 -3.95 -8.88 17.87
CA ILE A 70 -4.04 -8.25 16.56
C ILE A 70 -5.03 -9.02 15.69
N THR A 71 -5.61 -8.34 14.71
CA THR A 71 -6.44 -8.94 13.68
C THR A 71 -5.67 -8.96 12.37
N VAL A 72 -5.58 -10.14 11.75
CA VAL A 72 -4.96 -10.35 10.44
C VAL A 72 -6.01 -10.94 9.51
N ARG A 73 -6.12 -10.37 8.31
CA ARG A 73 -7.05 -10.84 7.29
C ARG A 73 -6.32 -11.61 6.21
N VAL A 74 -6.91 -12.72 5.78
CA VAL A 74 -6.41 -13.52 4.65
C VAL A 74 -7.41 -13.43 3.51
N GLU A 75 -6.95 -13.02 2.33
CA GLU A 75 -7.79 -12.81 1.14
C GLU A 75 -7.26 -13.61 -0.05
N GLY A 76 -8.13 -13.88 -1.01
CA GLY A 76 -7.77 -14.51 -2.27
C GLY A 76 -8.04 -16.00 -2.31
N GLU A 77 -7.17 -16.77 -2.94
CA GLU A 77 -7.36 -18.19 -3.24
C GLU A 77 -6.89 -19.07 -2.07
N HIS A 78 -7.79 -19.38 -1.14
CA HIS A 78 -7.54 -20.28 -0.02
C HIS A 78 -8.84 -20.84 0.55
N ASP A 79 -8.77 -21.96 1.28
CA ASP A 79 -9.92 -22.67 1.87
C ASP A 79 -10.07 -22.39 3.38
N SER A 80 -9.30 -21.45 3.93
CA SER A 80 -9.28 -21.12 5.36
C SER A 80 -10.29 -20.00 5.70
N VAL A 81 -10.43 -19.72 7.02
CA VAL A 81 -11.13 -18.53 7.50
C VAL A 81 -10.43 -17.25 7.01
N GLN A 82 -11.22 -16.21 6.75
CA GLN A 82 -10.70 -14.95 6.21
C GLN A 82 -10.10 -14.02 7.27
N GLU A 83 -10.39 -14.22 8.55
CA GLU A 83 -9.95 -13.34 9.61
C GLU A 83 -9.44 -14.13 10.81
N TYR A 84 -8.27 -13.75 11.30
CA TYR A 84 -7.60 -14.36 12.44
C TYR A 84 -7.38 -13.32 13.52
N VAL A 85 -7.84 -13.62 14.76
CA VAL A 85 -7.49 -12.85 15.95
C VAL A 85 -6.36 -13.59 16.64
N LEU A 86 -5.21 -12.95 16.74
CA LEU A 86 -3.92 -13.56 17.11
C LEU A 86 -3.28 -12.76 18.24
N PRO A 87 -2.39 -13.39 19.05
CA PRO A 87 -1.58 -12.66 20.02
C PRO A 87 -0.71 -11.61 19.33
N ASP A 88 -0.46 -10.49 20.04
CA ASP A 88 0.55 -9.53 19.61
C ASP A 88 1.94 -10.18 19.58
N GLY A 89 2.77 -9.79 18.61
CA GLY A 89 4.08 -10.41 18.40
C GLY A 89 4.05 -11.71 17.58
N VAL A 90 2.89 -12.12 17.04
CA VAL A 90 2.81 -13.27 16.13
C VAL A 90 3.60 -13.02 14.84
N LYS A 91 4.26 -14.04 14.35
CA LYS A 91 5.07 -13.99 13.13
C LYS A 91 4.26 -14.43 11.90
N LEU A 92 4.63 -13.90 10.73
CA LEU A 92 3.99 -14.23 9.46
C LEU A 92 4.00 -15.74 9.18
N GLY A 93 5.12 -16.44 9.44
CA GLY A 93 5.23 -17.89 9.23
C GLY A 93 4.24 -18.70 10.07
N GLU A 94 3.82 -18.22 11.25
CA GLU A 94 2.82 -18.88 12.06
C GLU A 94 1.42 -18.78 11.44
N VAL A 95 1.12 -17.66 10.78
CA VAL A 95 -0.15 -17.46 10.08
C VAL A 95 -0.16 -18.27 8.79
N ILE A 96 0.93 -18.26 8.00
CA ILE A 96 1.04 -19.04 6.76
C ILE A 96 0.80 -20.53 7.04
N LYS A 97 1.31 -21.07 8.15
CA LYS A 97 1.11 -22.47 8.55
C LYS A 97 -0.34 -22.83 8.90
N ARG A 98 -1.17 -21.84 9.23
CA ARG A 98 -2.60 -22.04 9.56
C ARG A 98 -3.50 -21.95 8.34
N ILE A 99 -3.00 -21.42 7.22
CA ILE A 99 -3.76 -21.28 5.98
C ILE A 99 -3.83 -22.63 5.27
N GLN A 100 -5.03 -23.02 4.89
CA GLN A 100 -5.25 -24.16 4.00
C GLN A 100 -5.25 -23.62 2.57
N PHE A 101 -4.21 -23.94 1.82
CA PHE A 101 -4.08 -23.52 0.43
C PHE A 101 -4.78 -24.52 -0.49
N SER A 102 -5.47 -24.00 -1.50
CA SER A 102 -6.02 -24.82 -2.58
C SER A 102 -4.94 -25.18 -3.61
N GLU A 103 -5.23 -26.08 -4.54
CA GLU A 103 -4.32 -26.38 -5.66
C GLU A 103 -4.06 -25.16 -6.56
N ARG A 104 -4.99 -24.22 -6.57
CA ARG A 104 -4.93 -22.98 -7.34
C ARG A 104 -4.20 -21.85 -6.62
N SER A 105 -3.86 -22.03 -5.35
CA SER A 105 -3.15 -21.01 -4.57
C SER A 105 -1.71 -20.84 -5.05
N ASP A 106 -1.32 -19.61 -5.38
CA ASP A 106 0.07 -19.26 -5.67
C ASP A 106 0.82 -18.89 -4.38
N THR A 107 1.34 -19.91 -3.71
CA THR A 107 2.07 -19.75 -2.44
C THR A 107 3.45 -19.12 -2.61
N GLY A 108 3.98 -19.08 -3.85
CA GLY A 108 5.25 -18.44 -4.17
C GLY A 108 5.15 -16.91 -4.24
N SER A 109 3.95 -16.40 -4.57
CA SER A 109 3.70 -14.96 -4.79
C SER A 109 2.81 -14.34 -3.71
N LEU A 110 2.89 -14.81 -2.47
CA LEU A 110 2.13 -14.25 -1.36
C LEU A 110 2.41 -12.75 -1.21
N GLN A 111 1.36 -11.98 -0.95
CA GLN A 111 1.40 -10.53 -0.82
C GLN A 111 0.95 -10.12 0.58
N LEU A 112 1.71 -9.24 1.22
CA LEU A 112 1.33 -8.63 2.50
C LEU A 112 1.03 -7.15 2.29
N PHE A 113 -0.11 -6.68 2.78
CA PHE A 113 -0.51 -5.27 2.77
C PHE A 113 -0.62 -4.75 4.19
N ARG A 114 0.00 -3.59 4.45
CA ARG A 114 0.11 -3.01 5.78
C ARG A 114 -0.19 -1.51 5.77
N GLN A 115 -1.02 -1.06 6.71
CA GLN A 115 -1.44 0.34 6.77
C GLN A 115 -0.31 1.30 7.12
N SER A 116 0.62 0.90 7.99
CA SER A 116 1.80 1.71 8.33
C SER A 116 2.70 1.92 7.11
N VAL A 117 2.84 0.89 6.25
CA VAL A 117 3.59 0.96 4.99
C VAL A 117 2.84 1.81 3.96
N LYS A 118 1.51 1.65 3.84
CA LYS A 118 0.67 2.50 2.97
C LYS A 118 0.86 4.00 3.29
N ALA A 119 0.82 4.34 4.58
CA ALA A 119 1.02 5.73 5.02
C ALA A 119 2.42 6.25 4.65
N ARG A 120 3.46 5.44 4.85
CA ARG A 120 4.84 5.79 4.48
C ARG A 120 5.02 5.93 2.98
N GLN A 121 4.51 5.00 2.19
CA GLN A 121 4.56 5.08 0.72
C GLN A 121 3.87 6.35 0.22
N ARG A 122 2.72 6.72 0.80
CA ARG A 122 2.02 7.97 0.45
C ARG A 122 2.87 9.21 0.76
N GLN A 123 3.52 9.26 1.92
CA GLN A 123 4.42 10.37 2.27
C GLN A 123 5.61 10.46 1.31
N MET A 124 6.22 9.32 0.96
CA MET A 124 7.33 9.28 0.01
C MET A 124 6.91 9.74 -1.39
N LEU A 125 5.76 9.27 -1.87
CA LEU A 125 5.20 9.69 -3.16
C LEU A 125 4.94 11.21 -3.18
N GLN A 126 4.31 11.75 -2.15
CA GLN A 126 4.04 13.19 -2.04
C GLN A 126 5.33 14.01 -2.02
N ALA A 127 6.36 13.57 -1.27
CA ALA A 127 7.66 14.26 -1.24
C ALA A 127 8.35 14.23 -2.62
N SER A 128 8.31 13.10 -3.31
CA SER A 128 8.90 12.96 -4.66
C SER A 128 8.16 13.83 -5.68
N LEU A 129 6.82 13.87 -5.64
CA LEU A 129 6.01 14.72 -6.51
C LEU A 129 6.26 16.21 -6.26
N HIS A 130 6.41 16.61 -4.98
CA HIS A 130 6.73 17.99 -4.64
C HIS A 130 8.13 18.40 -5.12
N SER A 131 9.12 17.51 -5.00
CA SER A 131 10.48 17.74 -5.53
C SER A 131 10.46 17.93 -7.03
N LEU A 132 9.71 17.08 -7.75
CA LEU A 132 9.56 17.17 -9.20
C LEU A 132 8.88 18.48 -9.63
N GLU A 133 7.80 18.87 -8.97
CA GLU A 133 7.11 20.14 -9.19
C GLU A 133 8.06 21.33 -8.98
N ALA A 134 8.82 21.34 -7.89
CA ALA A 134 9.79 22.39 -7.61
C ALA A 134 10.88 22.45 -8.68
N SER A 135 11.40 21.29 -9.14
CA SER A 135 12.39 21.20 -10.22
C SER A 135 11.86 21.77 -11.53
N ALA A 136 10.60 21.48 -11.87
CA ALA A 136 9.96 21.98 -13.09
C ALA A 136 9.79 23.52 -13.05
N LEU A 137 9.39 24.07 -11.90
CA LEU A 137 9.16 25.52 -11.75
C LEU A 137 10.44 26.34 -11.64
N THR A 138 11.56 25.74 -11.19
CA THR A 138 12.82 26.47 -10.96
C THR A 138 13.84 26.33 -12.11
N ALA A 139 13.52 25.56 -13.14
CA ALA A 139 14.40 25.36 -14.30
C ALA A 139 14.68 26.68 -15.02
N ARG A 140 15.97 27.09 -15.08
CA ARG A 140 16.40 28.34 -15.72
C ARG A 140 16.69 28.12 -17.21
N SER A 141 16.46 29.13 -18.03
CA SER A 141 16.74 29.14 -19.47
C SER A 141 17.72 30.26 -19.82
N GLY A 142 18.59 30.03 -20.79
CA GLY A 142 19.56 30.99 -21.27
C GLY A 142 19.05 31.88 -22.41
N THR A 143 18.03 31.44 -23.15
CA THR A 143 17.43 32.14 -24.28
C THR A 143 15.92 32.21 -24.22
N SER A 144 15.30 33.11 -24.96
CA SER A 144 13.82 33.24 -25.02
C SER A 144 13.13 32.03 -25.65
N GLU A 145 13.79 31.36 -26.56
CA GLU A 145 13.28 30.17 -27.25
C GLU A 145 13.33 28.94 -26.33
N GLU A 146 14.43 28.78 -25.60
CA GLU A 146 14.54 27.77 -24.52
C GLU A 146 13.52 28.02 -23.40
N ALA A 147 13.22 29.28 -23.06
CA ALA A 147 12.24 29.64 -22.07
C ALA A 147 10.82 29.18 -22.44
N ARG A 148 10.46 29.32 -23.74
CA ARG A 148 9.18 28.85 -24.24
C ARG A 148 9.05 27.33 -24.18
N LEU A 149 10.06 26.60 -24.68
CA LEU A 149 10.08 25.14 -24.66
C LEU A 149 10.02 24.60 -23.23
N ARG A 150 10.75 25.21 -22.28
CA ARG A 150 10.73 24.82 -20.86
C ARG A 150 9.40 25.10 -20.19
N LYS A 151 8.70 26.16 -20.61
CA LYS A 151 7.35 26.42 -20.10
C LYS A 151 6.38 25.32 -20.52
N ASP A 152 6.37 24.96 -21.80
CA ASP A 152 5.51 23.89 -22.31
C ASP A 152 5.84 22.54 -21.63
N GLU A 153 7.12 22.27 -21.39
CA GLU A 153 7.60 21.11 -20.64
C GLU A 153 7.15 21.13 -19.17
N ALA A 154 7.26 22.27 -18.49
CA ALA A 154 6.81 22.43 -17.11
C ALA A 154 5.29 22.24 -16.99
N ASP A 155 4.49 22.75 -17.93
CA ASP A 155 3.06 22.57 -17.94
C ASP A 155 2.65 21.09 -18.07
N LEU A 156 3.34 20.33 -18.91
CA LEU A 156 3.14 18.86 -19.02
C LEU A 156 3.50 18.12 -17.72
N ILE A 157 4.60 18.51 -17.09
CA ILE A 157 5.04 17.96 -15.81
C ILE A 157 4.00 18.19 -14.74
N LEU A 158 3.51 19.42 -14.62
CA LEU A 158 2.52 19.78 -13.61
C LEU A 158 1.21 19.01 -13.81
N GLN A 159 0.77 18.82 -15.06
CA GLN A 159 -0.40 18.00 -15.35
C GLN A 159 -0.18 16.53 -14.94
N TRP A 160 1.02 15.99 -15.18
CA TRP A 160 1.35 14.65 -14.77
C TRP A 160 1.39 14.52 -13.24
N VAL A 161 2.02 15.47 -12.54
CA VAL A 161 2.06 15.54 -11.06
C VAL A 161 0.64 15.52 -10.47
N GLU A 162 -0.27 16.31 -11.05
CA GLU A 162 -1.67 16.34 -10.61
C GLU A 162 -2.39 14.98 -10.78
N ARG A 163 -2.10 14.25 -11.84
CA ARG A 163 -2.63 12.89 -12.03
C ARG A 163 -2.02 11.91 -11.01
N ALA A 164 -0.70 11.97 -10.84
CA ALA A 164 0.04 11.10 -9.93
C ALA A 164 -0.35 11.31 -8.44
N ARG A 165 -0.72 12.53 -8.05
CA ARG A 165 -1.23 12.83 -6.69
C ARG A 165 -2.52 12.09 -6.32
N LYS A 166 -3.30 11.70 -7.32
CA LYS A 166 -4.56 10.95 -7.11
C LYS A 166 -4.34 9.46 -6.86
N ILE A 167 -3.13 8.99 -7.10
CA ILE A 167 -2.80 7.57 -6.91
C ILE A 167 -2.61 7.29 -5.43
N GLU A 168 -3.35 6.30 -4.94
CA GLU A 168 -3.22 5.83 -3.57
C GLU A 168 -2.35 4.57 -3.52
N PRO A 169 -1.23 4.59 -2.78
CA PRO A 169 -0.45 3.40 -2.52
C PRO A 169 -1.28 2.34 -1.80
N ASN A 170 -1.01 1.07 -2.09
CA ASN A 170 -1.72 -0.04 -1.50
C ASN A 170 -1.11 -0.56 -0.18
N GLY A 171 0.13 -0.17 0.13
CA GLY A 171 0.82 -0.62 1.34
C GLY A 171 1.45 -1.99 1.22
N GLN A 172 1.75 -2.46 0.00
CA GLN A 172 2.37 -3.77 -0.21
C GLN A 172 3.78 -3.84 0.38
N VAL A 173 4.04 -4.91 1.11
CA VAL A 173 5.35 -5.28 1.64
C VAL A 173 5.92 -6.41 0.80
N LEU A 174 7.14 -6.27 0.30
CA LEU A 174 7.81 -7.31 -0.47
C LEU A 174 8.29 -8.42 0.47
N ILE A 175 7.57 -9.54 0.50
CA ILE A 175 7.85 -10.68 1.38
C ILE A 175 8.38 -11.90 0.63
N ALA A 176 8.04 -12.07 -0.64
CA ALA A 176 8.29 -13.31 -1.37
C ALA A 176 9.79 -13.61 -1.54
N GLN A 177 10.62 -12.59 -1.72
CA GLN A 177 12.07 -12.75 -1.91
C GLN A 177 12.87 -12.77 -0.59
N SER A 178 12.23 -12.50 0.55
CA SER A 178 12.90 -12.46 1.84
C SER A 178 13.09 -13.87 2.40
N LYS A 179 14.33 -14.23 2.67
CA LYS A 179 14.66 -15.50 3.35
C LYS A 179 14.17 -15.55 4.80
N THR A 180 13.91 -14.40 5.39
CA THR A 180 13.44 -14.23 6.77
C THR A 180 11.98 -13.81 6.85
N ARG A 181 11.21 -13.96 5.77
CA ARG A 181 9.79 -13.53 5.73
C ARG A 181 8.96 -14.11 6.86
N ASP A 182 9.23 -15.36 7.21
CA ASP A 182 8.49 -16.08 8.24
C ASP A 182 8.70 -15.50 9.65
N GLU A 183 9.81 -14.77 9.86
CA GLU A 183 10.13 -14.08 11.11
C GLU A 183 9.52 -12.67 11.22
N LEU A 184 8.88 -12.18 10.15
CA LEU A 184 8.27 -10.86 10.13
C LEU A 184 7.13 -10.79 11.13
N LEU A 185 7.20 -9.85 12.06
CA LEU A 185 6.13 -9.56 13.00
C LEU A 185 4.94 -8.94 12.27
N LEU A 186 3.74 -9.43 12.55
CA LEU A 186 2.51 -8.90 11.99
C LEU A 186 1.99 -7.71 12.80
N GLU A 187 1.36 -6.78 12.10
CA GLU A 187 0.68 -5.62 12.69
C GLU A 187 -0.84 -5.80 12.64
N ASN A 188 -1.53 -5.11 13.54
CA ASN A 188 -2.97 -5.13 13.52
C ASN A 188 -3.54 -4.52 12.23
N GLY A 189 -4.41 -5.27 11.56
CA GLY A 189 -5.01 -4.88 10.29
C GLY A 189 -4.18 -5.27 9.07
N ASP A 190 -3.11 -6.07 9.25
CA ASP A 190 -2.38 -6.66 8.12
C ASP A 190 -3.31 -7.54 7.28
N ILE A 191 -3.12 -7.46 5.95
CA ILE A 191 -3.85 -8.29 4.98
C ILE A 191 -2.83 -9.16 4.24
N LEU A 192 -2.96 -10.46 4.39
CA LEU A 192 -2.21 -11.45 3.61
C LEU A 192 -3.07 -11.90 2.44
N ARG A 193 -2.64 -11.61 1.22
CA ARG A 193 -3.34 -12.04 0.00
C ARG A 193 -2.64 -13.23 -0.63
N VAL A 194 -3.44 -14.24 -0.96
CA VAL A 194 -3.02 -15.44 -1.68
C VAL A 194 -3.47 -15.29 -3.13
N PRO A 195 -2.57 -15.05 -4.10
CA PRO A 195 -2.94 -14.97 -5.51
C PRO A 195 -3.37 -16.32 -6.07
N THR A 196 -4.15 -16.28 -7.15
CA THR A 196 -4.52 -17.48 -7.92
C THR A 196 -3.47 -17.75 -8.99
N LYS A 197 -3.12 -19.01 -9.22
CA LYS A 197 -2.32 -19.44 -10.38
C LYS A 197 -3.18 -19.31 -11.64
N ASP A 198 -2.96 -18.26 -12.44
CA ASP A 198 -3.73 -18.03 -13.68
C ASP A 198 -2.95 -18.38 -14.96
N GLY A 199 -1.64 -18.59 -14.85
CA GLY A 199 -0.81 -18.98 -16.01
C GLY A 199 -0.76 -17.92 -17.12
N LEU A 200 -0.87 -16.63 -16.80
CA LEU A 200 -0.94 -15.55 -17.76
C LEU A 200 0.24 -14.59 -17.59
N VAL A 201 0.62 -13.89 -18.65
CA VAL A 201 1.58 -12.79 -18.69
C VAL A 201 0.91 -11.60 -19.35
N LEU A 202 0.91 -10.45 -18.71
CA LEU A 202 0.40 -9.21 -19.26
C LEU A 202 1.54 -8.46 -19.97
N VAL A 203 1.28 -7.96 -21.18
CA VAL A 203 2.20 -7.08 -21.92
C VAL A 203 1.50 -5.73 -22.12
N SER A 204 2.14 -4.66 -21.64
CA SER A 204 1.55 -3.33 -21.59
C SER A 204 2.56 -2.23 -21.92
N GLY A 205 2.09 -0.97 -22.00
CA GLY A 205 2.89 0.20 -22.34
C GLY A 205 3.05 0.38 -23.85
N GLU A 206 4.25 0.74 -24.31
CA GLU A 206 4.56 1.08 -25.70
C GLU A 206 4.69 -0.16 -26.60
N VAL A 207 3.63 -0.96 -26.67
CA VAL A 207 3.45 -2.09 -27.60
C VAL A 207 2.23 -1.85 -28.49
N LEU A 208 2.25 -2.42 -29.71
CA LEU A 208 1.18 -2.15 -30.69
C LEU A 208 -0.21 -2.63 -30.23
N PHE A 209 -0.26 -3.77 -29.55
CA PHE A 209 -1.51 -4.36 -29.04
C PHE A 209 -1.33 -4.85 -27.61
N PRO A 210 -1.46 -3.99 -26.59
CA PRO A 210 -1.42 -4.42 -25.18
C PRO A 210 -2.38 -5.60 -24.96
N ASN A 211 -1.86 -6.70 -24.44
CA ASN A 211 -2.62 -7.95 -24.35
C ASN A 211 -2.15 -8.84 -23.20
N THR A 212 -2.95 -9.81 -22.85
CA THR A 212 -2.63 -10.87 -21.91
C THR A 212 -2.40 -12.16 -22.65
N ILE A 213 -1.24 -12.78 -22.48
CA ILE A 213 -0.77 -13.95 -23.21
C ILE A 213 -0.62 -15.12 -22.25
N ALA A 214 -0.97 -16.34 -22.66
CA ALA A 214 -0.73 -17.52 -21.84
C ALA A 214 0.78 -17.71 -21.61
N PHE A 215 1.14 -18.05 -20.36
CA PHE A 215 2.53 -18.31 -20.02
C PHE A 215 3.06 -19.57 -20.71
N ASP A 216 4.23 -19.46 -21.32
CA ASP A 216 5.01 -20.57 -21.84
C ASP A 216 6.46 -20.40 -21.36
N ALA A 217 6.98 -21.40 -20.65
CA ALA A 217 8.35 -21.39 -20.13
C ALA A 217 9.45 -21.38 -21.21
N LYS A 218 9.09 -21.58 -22.48
CA LYS A 218 10.00 -21.54 -23.64
C LYS A 218 10.14 -20.14 -24.24
N LEU A 219 9.19 -19.24 -23.91
CA LEU A 219 9.17 -17.87 -24.44
C LEU A 219 9.99 -16.96 -23.53
N ASP A 220 10.76 -16.09 -24.14
CA ASP A 220 11.46 -15.01 -23.47
C ASP A 220 10.64 -13.70 -23.51
N MET A 221 11.15 -12.64 -22.88
CA MET A 221 10.52 -11.31 -22.83
C MET A 221 10.22 -10.77 -24.23
N GLU A 222 11.16 -10.91 -25.16
CA GLU A 222 11.02 -10.41 -26.52
C GLU A 222 9.94 -11.17 -27.31
N ASP A 223 9.78 -12.46 -27.05
CA ASP A 223 8.72 -13.27 -27.65
C ASP A 223 7.33 -12.79 -27.19
N TYR A 224 7.16 -12.46 -25.91
CA TYR A 224 5.91 -11.89 -25.39
C TYR A 224 5.62 -10.51 -25.99
N ILE A 225 6.62 -9.64 -26.09
CA ILE A 225 6.48 -8.32 -26.73
C ILE A 225 6.09 -8.49 -28.21
N ARG A 226 6.72 -9.43 -28.92
CA ARG A 226 6.38 -9.76 -30.30
C ARG A 226 4.94 -10.30 -30.41
N GLY A 227 4.49 -11.11 -29.44
CA GLY A 227 3.11 -11.58 -29.34
C GLY A 227 2.08 -10.47 -29.14
N ALA A 228 2.51 -9.34 -28.56
CA ALA A 228 1.73 -8.11 -28.43
C ALA A 228 1.88 -7.16 -29.65
N GLY A 229 2.37 -7.68 -30.78
CA GLY A 229 2.55 -6.91 -32.02
C GLY A 229 3.90 -6.18 -32.14
N GLY A 230 4.77 -6.30 -31.14
CA GLY A 230 6.06 -5.61 -31.09
C GLY A 230 5.97 -4.19 -30.54
N TYR A 231 7.08 -3.51 -30.56
CA TYR A 231 7.23 -2.15 -30.03
C TYR A 231 6.55 -1.09 -30.89
N THR A 232 6.02 -0.03 -30.29
CA THR A 232 5.59 1.17 -31.00
C THR A 232 6.83 1.99 -31.45
N GLN A 233 6.60 3.00 -32.31
CA GLN A 233 7.67 3.95 -32.69
C GLN A 233 8.14 4.81 -31.49
N SER A 234 7.30 4.97 -30.50
CA SER A 234 7.59 5.73 -29.28
C SER A 234 8.24 4.90 -28.19
N ALA A 235 8.42 3.60 -28.38
CA ALA A 235 8.99 2.70 -27.38
C ALA A 235 10.49 2.94 -27.15
N ASP A 236 10.93 2.87 -25.90
CA ASP A 236 12.34 2.71 -25.55
C ASP A 236 12.64 1.21 -25.40
N VAL A 237 13.13 0.60 -26.47
CA VAL A 237 13.45 -0.83 -26.52
C VAL A 237 14.51 -1.26 -25.49
N THR A 238 15.22 -0.31 -24.89
CA THR A 238 16.23 -0.56 -23.85
C THR A 238 15.65 -0.44 -22.44
N LYS A 239 14.39 -0.01 -22.31
CA LYS A 239 13.73 0.22 -21.02
C LYS A 239 12.44 -0.58 -20.92
N VAL A 240 12.61 -1.83 -20.59
CA VAL A 240 11.50 -2.74 -20.27
C VAL A 240 11.57 -3.09 -18.80
N VAL A 241 10.42 -3.09 -18.16
CA VAL A 241 10.27 -3.41 -16.74
C VAL A 241 9.43 -4.64 -16.61
N ILE A 242 9.88 -5.60 -15.82
CA ILE A 242 9.08 -6.77 -15.46
C ILE A 242 8.56 -6.56 -14.04
N ALA A 243 7.25 -6.47 -13.91
CA ALA A 243 6.56 -6.40 -12.62
C ALA A 243 6.10 -7.80 -12.25
N HIS A 244 6.68 -8.36 -11.20
CA HIS A 244 6.31 -9.68 -10.72
C HIS A 244 5.05 -9.63 -9.85
N ARG A 245 4.32 -10.73 -9.82
CA ARG A 245 3.09 -10.86 -9.01
C ARG A 245 3.33 -10.62 -7.52
N ASP A 246 4.51 -10.95 -7.02
CA ASP A 246 4.91 -10.72 -5.62
C ASP A 246 5.12 -9.23 -5.28
N GLY A 247 5.06 -8.33 -6.28
CA GLY A 247 5.27 -6.90 -6.15
C GLY A 247 6.73 -6.48 -6.34
N SER A 248 7.63 -7.39 -6.66
CA SER A 248 9.00 -7.05 -7.05
C SER A 248 9.07 -6.60 -8.51
N PHE A 249 10.12 -5.85 -8.83
CA PHE A 249 10.36 -5.31 -10.18
C PHE A 249 11.76 -5.67 -10.62
N GLU A 250 11.89 -5.94 -11.91
CA GLU A 250 13.15 -6.13 -12.56
C GLU A 250 13.28 -5.15 -13.74
N ASP A 251 14.32 -4.30 -13.70
CA ASP A 251 14.65 -3.36 -14.76
C ASP A 251 15.66 -4.03 -15.69
N THR A 252 15.27 -4.24 -16.94
CA THR A 252 16.12 -4.87 -17.95
C THR A 252 17.06 -3.86 -18.63
N SER A 253 16.98 -2.56 -18.31
CA SER A 253 17.76 -1.48 -18.93
C SER A 253 19.25 -1.50 -18.59
N GLY A 254 19.65 -2.26 -17.58
CA GLY A 254 21.05 -2.45 -17.21
C GLY A 254 21.70 -3.60 -17.98
N GLY A 255 21.84 -3.50 -19.30
CA GLY A 255 22.59 -4.46 -20.12
C GLY A 255 24.02 -4.65 -19.65
N GLY A 256 24.21 -5.20 -18.46
CA GLY A 256 25.47 -5.70 -17.96
C GLY A 256 25.80 -7.00 -18.68
N TYR A 257 27.03 -7.21 -19.04
CA TYR A 257 27.63 -8.39 -19.68
C TYR A 257 27.40 -9.71 -18.91
N PHE A 258 26.58 -9.68 -17.84
CA PHE A 258 26.11 -10.79 -17.03
C PHE A 258 24.56 -10.87 -16.97
N GLY A 259 23.89 -10.34 -18.02
CA GLY A 259 22.44 -10.45 -18.13
C GLY A 259 22.01 -11.90 -18.29
N GLY A 260 21.73 -12.57 -17.19
CA GLY A 260 20.86 -13.71 -17.23
C GLY A 260 19.51 -13.23 -17.73
N SER A 261 18.95 -13.87 -18.76
CA SER A 261 17.60 -13.55 -19.21
C SER A 261 16.68 -13.65 -17.99
N SER A 262 16.04 -12.53 -17.63
CA SER A 262 15.06 -12.51 -16.58
C SER A 262 13.99 -13.54 -16.90
N ALA A 263 13.88 -14.58 -16.08
CA ALA A 263 12.92 -15.62 -16.32
C ALA A 263 11.52 -15.07 -16.04
N ILE A 264 10.73 -14.92 -17.08
CA ILE A 264 9.32 -14.56 -16.96
C ILE A 264 8.59 -15.63 -16.18
N ARG A 265 7.74 -15.22 -15.25
CA ARG A 265 6.94 -16.10 -14.39
C ARG A 265 5.45 -15.94 -14.69
N PRO A 266 4.64 -16.96 -14.43
CA PRO A 266 3.19 -16.83 -14.52
C PRO A 266 2.69 -15.69 -13.62
N GLY A 267 1.91 -14.77 -14.18
CA GLY A 267 1.39 -13.61 -13.48
C GLY A 267 2.26 -12.35 -13.54
N ASP A 268 3.36 -12.40 -14.27
CA ASP A 268 4.20 -11.22 -14.51
C ASP A 268 3.54 -10.25 -15.49
N GLU A 269 3.91 -8.98 -15.35
CA GLU A 269 3.57 -7.92 -16.27
C GLU A 269 4.86 -7.36 -16.91
N ILE A 270 4.92 -7.39 -18.23
CA ILE A 270 5.99 -6.80 -19.05
C ILE A 270 5.54 -5.41 -19.46
N LEU A 271 6.18 -4.38 -18.95
CA LEU A 271 5.88 -2.98 -19.23
C LEU A 271 6.98 -2.36 -20.11
N VAL A 272 6.62 -1.97 -21.31
CA VAL A 272 7.51 -1.25 -22.23
C VAL A 272 7.36 0.25 -22.00
N LEU A 273 8.46 0.93 -21.63
CA LEU A 273 8.44 2.36 -21.35
C LEU A 273 8.59 3.19 -22.64
N PRO A 274 8.05 4.43 -22.68
CA PRO A 274 8.22 5.31 -23.82
C PRO A 274 9.66 5.83 -23.92
N ARG A 275 10.10 6.09 -25.16
CA ARG A 275 11.37 6.77 -25.45
C ARG A 275 11.27 8.23 -25.01
N VAL A 276 12.30 8.66 -24.33
CA VAL A 276 12.39 10.02 -23.82
C VAL A 276 13.46 10.77 -24.59
N ASP A 277 13.11 11.96 -25.06
CA ASP A 277 14.07 12.84 -25.70
C ASP A 277 15.20 13.27 -24.74
N THR A 278 16.43 13.25 -25.22
CA THR A 278 17.66 13.42 -24.43
C THR A 278 17.79 14.78 -23.74
N LYS A 279 16.99 15.77 -24.11
CA LYS A 279 17.03 17.13 -23.52
C LYS A 279 16.41 17.21 -22.12
N ALA A 280 15.51 16.29 -21.78
CA ALA A 280 14.80 16.23 -20.49
C ALA A 280 15.33 15.11 -19.56
N ARG A 281 16.55 14.65 -19.75
CA ARG A 281 17.11 13.43 -19.12
C ARG A 281 17.02 13.39 -17.59
N GLN A 282 17.23 14.53 -16.92
CA GLN A 282 17.18 14.59 -15.44
C GLN A 282 15.74 14.46 -14.94
N PHE A 283 14.81 15.15 -15.59
CA PHE A 283 13.39 15.10 -15.32
C PHE A 283 12.82 13.69 -15.46
N TRP A 284 13.15 13.00 -16.54
CA TRP A 284 12.67 11.64 -16.79
C TRP A 284 13.24 10.62 -15.81
N LYS A 285 14.45 10.83 -15.31
CA LYS A 285 15.00 9.99 -14.25
C LYS A 285 14.17 10.08 -12.97
N GLU A 286 13.79 11.29 -12.58
CA GLU A 286 12.94 11.53 -11.40
C GLU A 286 11.52 10.97 -11.63
N MET A 287 10.94 11.20 -12.81
CA MET A 287 9.63 10.65 -13.17
C MET A 287 9.64 9.12 -13.21
N THR A 288 10.64 8.50 -13.80
CA THR A 288 10.77 7.03 -13.81
C THR A 288 10.85 6.48 -12.40
N GLN A 289 11.57 7.11 -11.49
CA GLN A 289 11.63 6.71 -10.09
C GLN A 289 10.26 6.81 -9.42
N ILE A 290 9.48 7.85 -9.71
CA ILE A 290 8.12 8.00 -9.19
C ILE A 290 7.19 6.96 -9.80
N ILE A 291 7.30 6.66 -11.09
CA ILE A 291 6.53 5.58 -11.76
C ILE A 291 6.81 4.24 -11.08
N TYR A 292 8.06 3.92 -10.76
CA TYR A 292 8.40 2.72 -9.98
C TYR A 292 7.75 2.73 -8.60
N GLN A 293 7.78 3.85 -7.88
CA GLN A 293 7.13 3.96 -6.58
C GLN A 293 5.61 3.72 -6.69
N ILE A 294 4.99 4.24 -7.74
CA ILE A 294 3.56 4.06 -8.02
C ILE A 294 3.27 2.61 -8.40
N ALA A 295 4.04 2.03 -9.31
CA ALA A 295 3.86 0.66 -9.78
C ALA A 295 3.99 -0.34 -8.63
N VAL A 296 5.02 -0.19 -7.78
CA VAL A 296 5.17 -0.96 -6.53
C VAL A 296 3.96 -0.78 -5.60
N SER A 297 3.39 0.44 -5.56
CA SER A 297 2.40 0.81 -4.57
C SER A 297 0.96 0.54 -4.99
N ALA A 298 0.63 0.52 -6.28
CA ALA A 298 -0.76 0.60 -6.72
C ALA A 298 -1.19 -0.43 -7.76
N ARG A 299 -0.27 -1.17 -8.39
CA ARG A 299 -0.59 -2.08 -9.52
C ARG A 299 -1.39 -1.39 -10.64
N ILE A 300 -1.15 -0.09 -10.86
CA ILE A 300 -1.85 0.73 -11.85
C ILE A 300 -0.82 1.27 -12.83
N VAL A 301 -0.42 0.48 -13.79
CA VAL A 301 0.45 0.96 -14.89
C VAL A 301 -0.33 1.21 -16.19
N ALA A 302 -1.59 0.81 -16.25
CA ALA A 302 -2.36 0.80 -17.50
C ALA A 302 -2.99 2.13 -17.94
N ASN A 303 -2.83 3.25 -17.20
CA ASN A 303 -3.54 4.51 -17.50
C ASN A 303 -2.69 5.78 -17.37
N PHE A 304 -1.42 5.72 -17.77
CA PHE A 304 -0.59 6.94 -17.91
C PHE A 304 -0.36 7.32 -19.35
#